data_b46519e46a014b7f4149ad804bb3830b
#
_entry.id   b46519e46a014b7f4149ad804bb3830b
#
_cell.length_a   1.000
_cell.length_b   1.000
_cell.length_c   1.000
_cell.angle_alpha   90.00
_cell.angle_beta   90.00
_cell.angle_gamma   90.00
#
_symmetry.space_group_name_H-M   'P 1'
#
loop_
_entity.id
_entity.type
_entity.pdbx_description
1 polymer ?
#
loop_
_entity_poly.entity_id
_entity_poly.type
_entity_poly.pdbx_seq_one_letter_code
_entity_poly.pdbx_strand_id
1 'polypeptide(L)'
;MRRHRAGAHRFAHAEAGHCSDQPMLQCCMQSPAACNALPHRALPCCTLDPVAISAMPDAHRTHDGTPASRFQLPAGPWGSVFDALCACFPAITAERWRSRFERGLVRDADDQALALSAPYRLGAEIRYFREVADEPVIPSVETVVYADAQLVVACKPHFLPVAPAGAYVRETLLTRLVRRLDNPALVPLHRIDRETAGLVLFSANPDTRGIYQALFRERRIRKQYLAVAAPLPQLRFPYVHRSRLEPGEPFFRMREGVGEPNSETVIEVVARNADTWTYRLEPVTGRKHQLRVHMAALGAPILHDRFYPALEAQRPDDPERPLQLFARTLAFDDPLTGEPRHFIATVGPMHSAAG
;
A
#
# COMPACT_ATOMS: atom_id res chain seq x y z
N MET A 1 34.15 -59.69 -0.93
CA MET A 1 33.05 -60.67 -0.74
C MET A 1 32.05 -60.13 0.24
N ARG A 2 30.77 -60.27 -0.13
CA ARG A 2 29.53 -60.05 0.58
C ARG A 2 29.04 -58.58 0.73
N ARG A 3 27.96 -58.39 0.00
CA ARG A 3 26.94 -57.34 0.00
C ARG A 3 26.12 -57.41 1.31
N HIS A 4 25.66 -56.26 1.82
CA HIS A 4 24.33 -56.20 2.44
C HIS A 4 23.66 -54.85 2.11
N ARG A 5 22.43 -55.00 1.55
CA ARG A 5 21.43 -53.96 1.34
C ARG A 5 20.65 -53.74 2.64
N ALA A 6 20.29 -52.50 2.89
CA ALA A 6 19.07 -52.07 3.64
C ALA A 6 18.91 -50.59 3.34
N GLY A 7 17.88 -50.07 2.84
CA GLY A 7 16.49 -50.17 3.22
C GLY A 7 16.05 -48.72 3.38
N ALA A 8 15.50 -48.08 2.30
CA ALA A 8 15.05 -46.69 2.33
C ALA A 8 13.74 -46.61 3.09
N HIS A 9 13.71 -45.86 4.21
CA HIS A 9 12.50 -45.33 4.78
C HIS A 9 12.32 -43.88 4.35
N ARG A 10 11.36 -43.65 3.47
CA ARG A 10 10.82 -42.33 3.18
C ARG A 10 9.95 -41.88 4.35
N PHE A 11 10.37 -40.87 5.07
CA PHE A 11 9.47 -40.07 5.89
C PHE A 11 9.00 -38.88 5.06
N ALA A 12 7.70 -38.88 4.78
CA ALA A 12 7.02 -37.73 4.22
C ALA A 12 6.85 -36.70 5.35
N HIS A 13 7.62 -35.62 5.28
CA HIS A 13 7.33 -34.43 6.07
C HIS A 13 6.20 -33.67 5.37
N ALA A 14 5.06 -33.64 6.02
CA ALA A 14 3.98 -32.70 5.71
C ALA A 14 4.48 -31.29 6.11
N GLU A 15 4.78 -30.47 5.13
CA GLU A 15 5.03 -29.04 5.37
C GLU A 15 3.73 -28.37 5.79
N ALA A 16 3.68 -27.97 7.06
CA ALA A 16 2.65 -27.07 7.56
C ALA A 16 2.83 -25.70 6.85
N GLY A 17 1.90 -25.38 5.96
CA GLY A 17 1.86 -24.09 5.28
C GLY A 17 1.74 -22.95 6.29
N HIS A 18 2.79 -22.17 6.40
CA HIS A 18 2.77 -20.91 7.15
C HIS A 18 1.80 -19.94 6.47
N CYS A 19 0.68 -19.71 7.10
CA CYS A 19 -0.23 -18.62 6.78
C CYS A 19 0.42 -17.30 7.26
N SER A 20 1.26 -16.69 6.42
CA SER A 20 1.86 -15.40 6.72
C SER A 20 0.79 -14.30 6.61
N ASP A 21 0.75 -13.42 7.61
CA ASP A 21 0.00 -12.16 7.65
C ASP A 21 0.42 -11.21 6.51
N GLN A 22 0.07 -11.55 5.28
CA GLN A 22 0.14 -10.58 4.19
C GLN A 22 -1.16 -9.80 4.13
N PRO A 23 -1.11 -8.46 4.11
CA PRO A 23 -2.32 -7.65 3.96
C PRO A 23 -2.97 -7.94 2.60
N MET A 24 -4.24 -8.31 2.64
CA MET A 24 -5.09 -8.76 1.52
C MET A 24 -5.39 -7.71 0.44
N LEU A 25 -4.47 -6.79 0.15
CA LEU A 25 -4.55 -5.93 -1.03
C LEU A 25 -4.19 -6.68 -2.34
N GLN A 26 -3.64 -7.88 -2.24
CA GLN A 26 -3.24 -8.66 -3.41
C GLN A 26 -4.37 -9.50 -4.02
N CYS A 27 -5.47 -9.69 -3.31
CA CYS A 27 -6.59 -10.54 -3.76
C CYS A 27 -7.65 -9.80 -4.60
N CYS A 28 -7.60 -8.46 -4.70
CA CYS A 28 -8.56 -7.67 -5.51
C CYS A 28 -8.20 -7.58 -7.01
N MET A 29 -7.20 -8.34 -7.49
CA MET A 29 -6.72 -8.23 -8.88
C MET A 29 -7.34 -9.25 -9.86
N GLN A 30 -8.43 -9.91 -9.53
CA GLN A 30 -9.03 -10.87 -10.49
C GLN A 30 -10.53 -10.67 -10.62
N SER A 31 -10.97 -9.94 -11.62
CA SER A 31 -11.98 -10.23 -12.65
C SER A 31 -12.49 -8.97 -13.37
N PRO A 32 -12.72 -9.05 -14.69
CA PRO A 32 -13.13 -7.92 -15.50
C PRO A 32 -14.62 -7.96 -15.85
N ALA A 33 -15.26 -6.82 -16.09
CA ALA A 33 -16.06 -6.51 -17.27
C ALA A 33 -16.93 -5.25 -17.14
N ALA A 34 -16.91 -4.49 -18.22
CA ALA A 34 -17.89 -3.67 -18.90
C ALA A 34 -18.17 -2.22 -18.48
N CYS A 35 -17.92 -1.38 -19.48
CA CYS A 35 -18.00 0.07 -19.66
C CYS A 35 -19.41 0.67 -19.73
N ASN A 36 -19.58 1.94 -19.30
CA ASN A 36 -20.14 3.01 -20.15
C ASN A 36 -20.00 4.41 -19.53
N ALA A 37 -19.84 5.42 -20.38
CA ALA A 37 -19.32 6.75 -20.12
C ALA A 37 -20.38 7.82 -19.81
N LEU A 38 -19.99 8.88 -19.06
CA LEU A 38 -20.61 10.22 -19.05
C LEU A 38 -19.57 11.33 -18.73
N PRO A 39 -19.80 12.61 -19.13
CA PRO A 39 -18.75 13.59 -19.42
C PRO A 39 -18.26 14.41 -18.22
N HIS A 40 -17.00 14.81 -18.31
CA HIS A 40 -16.26 15.55 -17.29
C HIS A 40 -16.42 17.07 -17.35
N ARG A 41 -16.47 17.73 -16.19
CA ARG A 41 -16.14 19.14 -16.00
C ARG A 41 -15.07 19.27 -14.91
N ALA A 42 -13.96 19.93 -15.25
CA ALA A 42 -12.90 20.30 -14.30
C ALA A 42 -13.42 21.38 -13.33
N LEU A 43 -13.15 21.21 -12.04
CA LEU A 43 -13.46 22.19 -11.01
C LEU A 43 -12.27 23.12 -10.76
N PRO A 44 -12.50 24.45 -10.59
CA PRO A 44 -11.44 25.41 -10.28
C PRO A 44 -10.91 25.21 -8.85
N CYS A 45 -9.65 25.51 -8.66
CA CYS A 45 -8.96 25.47 -7.38
C CYS A 45 -9.58 26.50 -6.41
N CYS A 46 -9.88 26.08 -5.19
CA CYS A 46 -10.45 26.84 -4.06
C CYS A 46 -11.98 26.90 -3.99
N THR A 47 -12.49 26.03 -3.17
CA THR A 47 -13.82 25.76 -2.64
C THR A 47 -14.38 24.45 -3.17
N LEU A 48 -14.13 23.38 -2.41
CA LEU A 48 -14.82 22.12 -2.61
C LEU A 48 -16.23 22.27 -2.03
N ASP A 49 -17.19 22.64 -2.86
CA ASP A 49 -18.60 22.35 -2.55
C ASP A 49 -18.76 20.82 -2.51
N PRO A 50 -19.54 20.27 -1.58
CA PRO A 50 -19.79 18.84 -1.54
C PRO A 50 -20.52 18.45 -2.83
N VAL A 51 -19.79 17.90 -3.79
CA VAL A 51 -20.36 17.28 -4.97
C VAL A 51 -21.28 16.18 -4.47
N ALA A 52 -22.58 16.30 -4.72
CA ALA A 52 -23.55 15.27 -4.45
C ALA A 52 -23.16 14.01 -5.23
N ILE A 53 -22.38 13.14 -4.61
CA ILE A 53 -22.06 11.82 -5.12
C ILE A 53 -23.35 11.01 -4.94
N SER A 54 -24.05 10.77 -6.04
CA SER A 54 -25.19 9.88 -6.08
C SER A 54 -24.84 8.58 -5.38
N ALA A 55 -25.66 8.18 -4.43
CA ALA A 55 -25.49 6.94 -3.66
C ALA A 55 -25.40 5.76 -4.63
N MET A 56 -24.22 5.22 -4.83
CA MET A 56 -23.99 3.99 -5.58
C MET A 56 -24.19 2.78 -4.69
N PRO A 57 -24.81 1.70 -5.19
CA PRO A 57 -25.09 0.54 -4.37
C PRO A 57 -23.80 -0.24 -4.01
N ASP A 58 -23.67 -0.56 -2.76
CA ASP A 58 -23.13 -1.79 -2.17
C ASP A 58 -21.66 -2.23 -2.30
N ALA A 59 -20.73 -1.43 -2.73
CA ALA A 59 -19.39 -2.01 -2.90
C ALA A 59 -18.46 -1.95 -1.65
N HIS A 60 -18.60 -0.98 -0.75
CA HIS A 60 -17.67 -0.81 0.38
C HIS A 60 -18.32 -0.13 1.57
N ARG A 61 -19.04 -0.90 2.37
CA ARG A 61 -19.48 -0.38 3.67
C ARG A 61 -18.27 -0.16 4.55
N THR A 62 -18.26 0.98 5.22
CA THR A 62 -17.25 1.34 6.20
C THR A 62 -17.87 1.29 7.59
N HIS A 63 -17.06 0.95 8.58
CA HIS A 63 -17.40 1.19 9.97
C HIS A 63 -16.51 2.31 10.47
N ASP A 64 -17.13 3.43 10.84
CA ASP A 64 -16.42 4.64 11.27
C ASP A 64 -15.36 5.11 10.24
N GLY A 65 -15.73 5.09 8.94
CA GLY A 65 -14.85 5.43 7.83
C GLY A 65 -13.77 4.38 7.51
N THR A 66 -13.66 3.32 8.29
CA THR A 66 -12.69 2.25 8.07
C THR A 66 -13.28 1.20 7.12
N PRO A 67 -12.63 0.90 6.00
CA PRO A 67 -13.07 -0.16 5.09
C PRO A 67 -13.01 -1.54 5.74
N ALA A 68 -13.96 -2.41 5.40
CA ALA A 68 -13.93 -3.80 5.82
C ALA A 68 -12.74 -4.56 5.23
N SER A 69 -12.09 -5.37 6.04
CA SER A 69 -11.17 -6.41 5.57
C SER A 69 -11.99 -7.58 5.03
N ARG A 70 -11.58 -8.14 3.88
CA ARG A 70 -12.22 -9.31 3.29
C ARG A 70 -11.35 -10.54 3.50
N PHE A 71 -11.96 -11.64 3.83
CA PHE A 71 -11.29 -12.91 4.03
C PHE A 71 -12.12 -14.04 3.45
N GLN A 72 -11.53 -14.82 2.57
CA GLN A 72 -12.16 -16.01 2.02
C GLN A 72 -11.80 -17.22 2.90
N LEU A 73 -12.79 -17.92 3.42
CA LEU A 73 -12.57 -19.03 4.32
C LEU A 73 -11.82 -20.16 3.59
N PRO A 74 -10.61 -20.55 4.05
CA PRO A 74 -9.84 -21.64 3.47
C PRO A 74 -10.44 -23.01 3.84
N ALA A 75 -9.95 -24.08 3.24
CA ALA A 75 -10.30 -25.44 3.66
C ALA A 75 -9.84 -25.70 5.10
N GLY A 76 -10.72 -26.28 5.91
CA GLY A 76 -10.41 -26.63 7.29
C GLY A 76 -11.56 -27.36 8.02
N PRO A 77 -11.27 -27.88 9.20
CA PRO A 77 -12.19 -28.75 9.95
C PRO A 77 -13.15 -27.99 10.88
N TRP A 78 -13.43 -26.72 10.63
CA TRP A 78 -14.18 -25.86 11.56
C TRP A 78 -15.69 -26.03 11.41
N GLY A 79 -16.39 -25.99 12.54
CA GLY A 79 -17.86 -26.05 12.58
C GLY A 79 -18.51 -24.68 12.39
N SER A 80 -17.83 -23.59 12.77
CA SER A 80 -18.34 -22.23 12.68
C SER A 80 -17.35 -21.26 12.01
N VAL A 81 -17.88 -20.13 11.54
CA VAL A 81 -17.05 -19.01 11.06
C VAL A 81 -16.16 -18.47 12.18
N PHE A 82 -16.67 -18.43 13.41
CA PHE A 82 -15.91 -18.00 14.58
C PHE A 82 -14.67 -18.87 14.81
N ASP A 83 -14.82 -20.21 14.80
CA ASP A 83 -13.69 -21.12 14.99
C ASP A 83 -12.66 -20.99 13.88
N ALA A 84 -13.13 -20.84 12.63
CA ALA A 84 -12.25 -20.61 11.48
C ALA A 84 -11.44 -19.33 11.63
N LEU A 85 -12.07 -18.22 12.04
CA LEU A 85 -11.37 -16.93 12.23
C LEU A 85 -10.37 -17.00 13.39
N CYS A 86 -10.71 -17.65 14.51
CA CYS A 86 -9.78 -17.85 15.63
C CYS A 86 -8.55 -18.68 15.20
N ALA A 87 -8.74 -19.71 14.39
CA ALA A 87 -7.66 -20.56 13.92
C ALA A 87 -6.77 -19.86 12.87
N CYS A 88 -7.40 -19.13 11.92
CA CYS A 88 -6.66 -18.43 10.85
C CYS A 88 -5.95 -17.17 11.34
N PHE A 89 -6.38 -16.56 12.43
CA PHE A 89 -5.82 -15.33 12.99
C PHE A 89 -5.40 -15.50 14.46
N PRO A 90 -4.38 -16.31 14.76
CA PRO A 90 -3.99 -16.64 16.15
C PRO A 90 -3.49 -15.42 16.93
N ALA A 91 -3.09 -14.34 16.26
CA ALA A 91 -2.70 -13.08 16.91
C ALA A 91 -3.92 -12.30 17.47
N ILE A 92 -5.14 -12.67 17.12
CA ILE A 92 -6.38 -12.04 17.61
C ILE A 92 -7.05 -13.02 18.58
N THR A 93 -7.24 -12.58 19.83
CA THR A 93 -7.83 -13.45 20.85
C THR A 93 -9.29 -13.80 20.54
N ALA A 94 -9.76 -14.93 21.04
CA ALA A 94 -11.14 -15.37 20.87
C ALA A 94 -12.14 -14.35 21.47
N GLU A 95 -11.79 -13.67 22.57
CA GLU A 95 -12.61 -12.62 23.19
C GLU A 95 -12.76 -11.42 22.25
N ARG A 96 -11.68 -11.02 21.56
CA ARG A 96 -11.75 -9.94 20.56
C ARG A 96 -12.62 -10.32 19.37
N TRP A 97 -12.53 -11.57 18.90
CA TRP A 97 -13.43 -12.05 17.84
C TRP A 97 -14.87 -12.07 18.32
N ARG A 98 -15.15 -12.61 19.53
CA ARG A 98 -16.50 -12.63 20.11
C ARG A 98 -17.09 -11.23 20.18
N SER A 99 -16.35 -10.28 20.73
CA SER A 99 -16.78 -8.87 20.80
C SER A 99 -17.10 -8.28 19.42
N ARG A 100 -16.32 -8.61 18.37
CA ARG A 100 -16.63 -8.17 17.01
C ARG A 100 -17.92 -8.77 16.47
N PHE A 101 -18.19 -10.04 16.71
CA PHE A 101 -19.44 -10.67 16.32
C PHE A 101 -20.64 -10.02 17.03
N GLU A 102 -20.55 -9.84 18.33
CA GLU A 102 -21.60 -9.22 19.16
C GLU A 102 -21.95 -7.79 18.71
N ARG A 103 -20.95 -7.04 18.23
CA ARG A 103 -21.13 -5.68 17.70
C ARG A 103 -21.46 -5.62 16.21
N GLY A 104 -21.67 -6.76 15.55
CA GLY A 104 -21.97 -6.82 14.11
C GLY A 104 -20.82 -6.37 13.21
N LEU A 105 -19.58 -6.48 13.67
CA LEU A 105 -18.36 -6.12 12.94
C LEU A 105 -17.78 -7.29 12.13
N VAL A 106 -18.44 -8.45 12.14
CA VAL A 106 -18.15 -9.60 11.28
C VAL A 106 -19.39 -9.85 10.44
N ARG A 107 -19.25 -9.83 9.14
CA ARG A 107 -20.36 -9.84 8.18
C ARG A 107 -20.09 -10.81 7.04
N ASP A 108 -21.12 -11.24 6.36
CA ASP A 108 -21.02 -12.03 5.13
C ASP A 108 -20.81 -11.16 3.87
N ALA A 109 -20.85 -11.79 2.68
CA ALA A 109 -20.74 -11.13 1.40
C ALA A 109 -21.87 -10.13 1.12
N ASP A 110 -23.06 -10.38 1.69
CA ASP A 110 -24.25 -9.52 1.55
C ASP A 110 -24.35 -8.47 2.65
N ASP A 111 -23.25 -8.31 3.41
CA ASP A 111 -23.10 -7.36 4.51
C ASP A 111 -24.05 -7.61 5.70
N GLN A 112 -24.56 -8.82 5.84
CA GLN A 112 -25.36 -9.21 7.00
C GLN A 112 -24.44 -9.59 8.16
N ALA A 113 -24.75 -9.09 9.36
CA ALA A 113 -23.98 -9.43 10.55
C ALA A 113 -24.10 -10.94 10.87
N LEU A 114 -22.95 -11.57 11.08
CA LEU A 114 -22.89 -13.00 11.40
C LEU A 114 -23.01 -13.22 12.90
N ALA A 115 -23.81 -14.22 13.28
CA ALA A 115 -23.85 -14.72 14.65
C ALA A 115 -22.62 -15.59 14.95
N LEU A 116 -22.27 -15.74 16.23
CA LEU A 116 -21.18 -16.65 16.67
C LEU A 116 -21.37 -18.09 16.20
N SER A 117 -22.63 -18.52 16.09
CA SER A 117 -23.00 -19.85 15.61
C SER A 117 -23.08 -19.97 14.09
N ALA A 118 -22.74 -18.92 13.33
CA ALA A 118 -22.81 -18.97 11.87
C ALA A 118 -21.97 -20.14 11.32
N PRO A 119 -22.60 -21.04 10.50
CA PRO A 119 -21.94 -22.26 10.04
C PRO A 119 -20.78 -21.93 9.10
N TYR A 120 -19.68 -22.66 9.27
CA TYR A 120 -18.55 -22.60 8.35
C TYR A 120 -18.95 -23.11 6.96
N ARG A 121 -18.49 -22.41 5.92
CA ARG A 121 -18.61 -22.83 4.52
C ARG A 121 -17.31 -22.51 3.79
N LEU A 122 -16.69 -23.52 3.20
CA LEU A 122 -15.48 -23.37 2.39
C LEU A 122 -15.70 -22.32 1.30
N GLY A 123 -14.76 -21.39 1.16
CA GLY A 123 -14.78 -20.35 0.13
C GLY A 123 -15.74 -19.19 0.40
N ALA A 124 -16.49 -19.20 1.50
CA ALA A 124 -17.34 -18.05 1.84
C ALA A 124 -16.49 -16.79 2.09
N GLU A 125 -16.92 -15.66 1.53
CA GLU A 125 -16.32 -14.35 1.82
C GLU A 125 -16.85 -13.84 3.16
N ILE A 126 -15.92 -13.54 4.06
CA ILE A 126 -16.20 -12.90 5.34
C ILE A 126 -15.62 -11.49 5.30
N ARG A 127 -16.41 -10.52 5.74
CA ARG A 127 -16.01 -9.12 5.93
C ARG A 127 -15.90 -8.85 7.41
N TYR A 128 -14.82 -8.22 7.83
CA TYR A 128 -14.67 -7.81 9.22
C TYR A 128 -13.97 -6.46 9.33
N PHE A 129 -14.36 -5.69 10.34
CA PHE A 129 -13.76 -4.41 10.62
C PHE A 129 -12.64 -4.56 11.64
N ARG A 130 -11.46 -4.07 11.26
CA ARG A 130 -10.30 -4.05 12.14
C ARG A 130 -10.43 -2.89 13.12
N GLU A 131 -9.93 -3.12 14.32
CA GLU A 131 -9.86 -2.11 15.38
C GLU A 131 -8.53 -2.25 16.12
N VAL A 132 -7.96 -1.12 16.46
CA VAL A 132 -6.78 -1.00 17.33
C VAL A 132 -7.21 -0.11 18.50
N ALA A 133 -7.08 -0.61 19.73
CA ALA A 133 -7.57 0.08 20.92
C ALA A 133 -6.85 1.40 21.13
N ASP A 134 -5.52 1.38 21.14
CA ASP A 134 -4.67 2.53 21.43
C ASP A 134 -3.90 2.96 20.16
N GLU A 135 -4.66 3.27 19.11
CA GLU A 135 -4.06 3.71 17.84
C GLU A 135 -3.42 5.08 18.01
N PRO A 136 -2.11 5.21 17.77
CA PRO A 136 -1.44 6.51 17.89
C PRO A 136 -2.01 7.52 16.88
N VAL A 137 -2.34 8.69 17.37
CA VAL A 137 -2.78 9.82 16.53
C VAL A 137 -1.59 10.36 15.75
N ILE A 138 -1.76 10.54 14.45
CA ILE A 138 -0.75 11.14 13.56
C ILE A 138 -1.17 12.60 13.32
N PRO A 139 -0.42 13.60 13.85
CA PRO A 139 -0.85 15.00 13.82
C PRO A 139 -0.76 15.64 12.42
N SER A 140 0.03 15.05 11.51
CA SER A 140 0.19 15.59 10.17
C SER A 140 -1.07 15.41 9.33
N VAL A 141 -1.41 16.44 8.53
CA VAL A 141 -2.63 16.47 7.71
C VAL A 141 -2.27 16.21 6.24
N GLU A 142 -3.07 15.38 5.60
CA GLU A 142 -3.01 15.15 4.16
C GLU A 142 -3.68 16.29 3.38
N THR A 143 -3.24 16.50 2.13
CA THR A 143 -3.85 17.47 1.22
C THR A 143 -4.44 16.77 0.01
N VAL A 144 -5.71 17.08 -0.31
CA VAL A 144 -6.33 16.66 -1.58
C VAL A 144 -5.85 17.62 -2.67
N VAL A 145 -5.14 17.08 -3.66
CA VAL A 145 -4.57 17.82 -4.79
C VAL A 145 -5.57 17.89 -5.93
N TYR A 146 -6.35 16.83 -6.11
CA TYR A 146 -7.36 16.71 -7.15
C TYR A 146 -8.45 15.73 -6.73
N ALA A 147 -9.68 16.02 -7.09
CA ALA A 147 -10.80 15.10 -6.93
C ALA A 147 -11.84 15.30 -8.05
N ASP A 148 -12.29 14.20 -8.65
CA ASP A 148 -13.44 14.15 -9.54
C ASP A 148 -14.28 12.88 -9.27
N ALA A 149 -15.26 12.58 -10.11
CA ALA A 149 -16.10 11.40 -9.96
C ALA A 149 -15.34 10.07 -10.12
N GLN A 150 -14.15 10.07 -10.70
CA GLN A 150 -13.37 8.87 -11.02
C GLN A 150 -12.16 8.69 -10.12
N LEU A 151 -11.47 9.79 -9.80
CA LEU A 151 -10.16 9.79 -9.17
C LEU A 151 -10.08 10.79 -8.01
N VAL A 152 -9.29 10.44 -7.03
CA VAL A 152 -8.76 11.36 -6.02
C VAL A 152 -7.25 11.25 -6.00
N VAL A 153 -6.56 12.39 -6.03
CA VAL A 153 -5.11 12.50 -5.83
C VAL A 153 -4.87 13.23 -4.52
N ALA A 154 -4.17 12.60 -3.61
CA ALA A 154 -3.84 13.20 -2.32
C ALA A 154 -2.33 13.20 -2.09
N CYS A 155 -1.84 14.25 -1.45
CA CYS A 155 -0.48 14.33 -0.94
C CYS A 155 -0.47 13.80 0.50
N LYS A 156 0.19 12.68 0.70
CA LYS A 156 0.35 11.97 1.97
C LYS A 156 1.52 12.59 2.75
N PRO A 157 1.37 12.96 4.02
CA PRO A 157 2.50 13.32 4.87
C PRO A 157 3.38 12.11 5.20
N HIS A 158 4.59 12.38 5.72
CA HIS A 158 5.43 11.35 6.32
C HIS A 158 4.69 10.64 7.47
N PHE A 159 5.07 9.41 7.75
CA PHE A 159 4.59 8.57 8.85
C PHE A 159 3.11 8.16 8.79
N LEU A 160 2.32 8.67 7.84
CA LEU A 160 0.94 8.25 7.63
C LEU A 160 0.91 7.01 6.70
N PRO A 161 0.34 5.87 7.10
CA PRO A 161 0.11 4.74 6.20
C PRO A 161 -0.91 5.10 5.10
N VAL A 162 -0.79 4.49 3.92
CA VAL A 162 -1.77 4.68 2.84
C VAL A 162 -3.10 4.00 3.17
N ALA A 163 -3.06 2.79 3.72
CA ALA A 163 -4.23 1.97 4.02
C ALA A 163 -4.02 1.21 5.33
N PRO A 164 -5.08 0.67 5.96
CA PRO A 164 -5.01 -0.05 7.21
C PRO A 164 -3.95 -1.15 7.21
N ALA A 165 -2.95 -1.02 8.08
CA ALA A 165 -1.84 -1.97 8.24
C ALA A 165 -1.23 -1.89 9.65
N GLY A 166 -0.86 -3.04 10.23
CA GLY A 166 -0.22 -3.10 11.54
C GLY A 166 -1.08 -2.44 12.64
N ALA A 167 -0.49 -1.48 13.36
CA ALA A 167 -1.13 -0.74 14.43
C ALA A 167 -2.03 0.43 13.97
N TYR A 168 -2.21 0.62 12.67
CA TYR A 168 -2.96 1.73 12.10
C TYR A 168 -4.17 1.23 11.32
N VAL A 169 -5.34 1.77 11.67
CA VAL A 169 -6.63 1.46 11.05
C VAL A 169 -7.38 2.74 10.71
N ARG A 170 -7.56 3.62 11.67
CA ARG A 170 -8.22 4.93 11.51
C ARG A 170 -7.25 5.99 11.00
N GLU A 171 -6.03 5.95 11.51
CA GLU A 171 -4.94 6.86 11.15
C GLU A 171 -4.24 6.38 9.88
N THR A 172 -4.98 6.34 8.77
CA THR A 172 -4.48 6.04 7.43
C THR A 172 -5.02 7.04 6.42
N LEU A 173 -4.28 7.27 5.34
CA LEU A 173 -4.70 8.19 4.28
C LEU A 173 -6.07 7.79 3.73
N LEU A 174 -6.28 6.50 3.46
CA LEU A 174 -7.55 5.98 2.96
C LEU A 174 -8.72 6.29 3.92
N THR A 175 -8.58 5.94 5.20
CA THR A 175 -9.67 6.12 6.18
C THR A 175 -10.00 7.61 6.38
N ARG A 176 -8.97 8.46 6.43
CA ARG A 176 -9.16 9.92 6.53
C ARG A 176 -9.87 10.49 5.30
N LEU A 177 -9.46 10.07 4.09
CA LEU A 177 -10.11 10.52 2.85
C LEU A 177 -11.53 9.99 2.68
N VAL A 178 -11.81 8.74 3.06
CA VAL A 178 -13.17 8.19 3.06
C VAL A 178 -14.11 9.05 3.92
N ARG A 179 -13.67 9.42 5.13
CA ARG A 179 -14.46 10.29 6.00
C ARG A 179 -14.62 11.71 5.46
N ARG A 180 -13.50 12.29 5.00
CA ARG A 180 -13.47 13.68 4.53
C ARG A 180 -14.29 13.91 3.26
N LEU A 181 -14.29 12.95 2.35
CA LEU A 181 -14.96 13.03 1.05
C LEU A 181 -16.31 12.31 1.02
N ASP A 182 -16.69 11.69 2.15
CA ASP A 182 -17.90 10.87 2.28
C ASP A 182 -18.05 9.84 1.13
N ASN A 183 -16.92 9.24 0.72
CA ASN A 183 -16.89 8.25 -0.35
C ASN A 183 -16.37 6.89 0.16
N PRO A 184 -17.27 5.97 0.55
CA PRO A 184 -16.88 4.64 1.03
C PRO A 184 -16.34 3.74 -0.08
N ALA A 185 -16.51 4.10 -1.35
CA ALA A 185 -15.98 3.36 -2.49
C ALA A 185 -14.51 3.69 -2.80
N LEU A 186 -13.91 4.64 -2.08
CA LEU A 186 -12.54 5.06 -2.31
C LEU A 186 -11.55 3.91 -2.08
N VAL A 187 -10.63 3.68 -3.02
CA VAL A 187 -9.60 2.64 -2.93
C VAL A 187 -8.28 3.16 -3.50
N PRO A 188 -7.15 2.98 -2.81
CA PRO A 188 -5.85 3.36 -3.35
C PRO A 188 -5.51 2.49 -4.56
N LEU A 189 -5.09 3.12 -5.66
CA LEU A 189 -4.63 2.43 -6.87
C LEU A 189 -3.17 1.99 -6.76
N HIS A 190 -2.40 2.62 -5.89
CA HIS A 190 -1.05 2.24 -5.52
C HIS A 190 -0.75 2.66 -4.07
N ARG A 191 0.42 2.28 -3.61
CA ARG A 191 0.89 2.65 -2.27
C ARG A 191 2.32 3.17 -2.30
N ILE A 192 2.64 4.01 -1.35
CA ILE A 192 4.00 4.40 -0.97
C ILE A 192 4.22 4.00 0.49
N ASP A 193 5.47 3.92 0.91
CA ASP A 193 5.80 3.50 2.27
C ASP A 193 5.26 4.50 3.31
N ARG A 194 5.09 4.06 4.53
CA ARG A 194 4.62 4.89 5.64
C ARG A 194 5.51 6.12 5.83
N GLU A 195 6.83 5.92 5.75
CA GLU A 195 7.85 6.95 5.91
C GLU A 195 7.95 7.89 4.69
N THR A 196 7.54 7.44 3.50
CA THR A 196 7.57 8.24 2.27
C THR A 196 6.40 9.21 2.23
N ALA A 197 6.64 10.47 1.91
CA ALA A 197 5.59 11.45 1.65
C ALA A 197 5.30 11.62 0.15
N GLY A 198 4.21 12.31 -0.20
CA GLY A 198 3.87 12.71 -1.57
C GLY A 198 2.63 12.04 -2.14
N LEU A 199 2.51 12.06 -3.46
CA LEU A 199 1.27 11.75 -4.17
C LEU A 199 0.86 10.29 -4.09
N VAL A 200 -0.43 10.09 -3.80
CA VAL A 200 -1.12 8.79 -3.90
C VAL A 200 -2.40 8.99 -4.70
N LEU A 201 -2.61 8.10 -5.68
CA LEU A 201 -3.79 8.08 -6.54
C LEU A 201 -4.81 7.06 -6.01
N PHE A 202 -6.07 7.47 -5.94
CA PHE A 202 -7.21 6.65 -5.54
C PHE A 202 -8.23 6.56 -6.65
N SER A 203 -8.91 5.42 -6.76
CA SER A 203 -10.15 5.29 -7.51
C SER A 203 -11.30 5.73 -6.61
N ALA A 204 -12.13 6.65 -7.11
CA ALA A 204 -13.35 7.09 -6.46
C ALA A 204 -14.59 6.33 -6.94
N ASN A 205 -14.49 5.68 -8.10
CA ASN A 205 -15.59 4.96 -8.75
C ASN A 205 -15.24 3.47 -8.92
N PRO A 206 -16.03 2.54 -8.38
CA PRO A 206 -15.85 1.11 -8.55
C PRO A 206 -15.90 0.64 -10.00
N ASP A 207 -16.78 1.22 -10.82
CA ASP A 207 -17.03 0.76 -12.18
C ASP A 207 -15.83 0.99 -13.12
N THR A 208 -15.06 2.05 -12.89
CA THR A 208 -13.87 2.41 -13.68
C THR A 208 -12.56 1.99 -13.05
N ARG A 209 -12.59 1.48 -11.83
CA ARG A 209 -11.40 1.10 -11.05
C ARG A 209 -10.45 0.16 -11.79
N GLY A 210 -10.99 -0.87 -12.44
CA GLY A 210 -10.21 -1.86 -13.18
C GLY A 210 -9.39 -1.23 -14.31
N ILE A 211 -9.94 -0.23 -14.97
CA ILE A 211 -9.30 0.50 -16.08
C ILE A 211 -8.10 1.31 -15.55
N TYR A 212 -8.26 2.02 -14.44
CA TYR A 212 -7.16 2.76 -13.81
C TYR A 212 -6.12 1.85 -13.17
N GLN A 213 -6.51 0.70 -12.60
CA GLN A 213 -5.56 -0.31 -12.12
C GLN A 213 -4.68 -0.88 -13.24
N ALA A 214 -5.24 -1.00 -14.46
CA ALA A 214 -4.49 -1.45 -15.63
C ALA A 214 -3.28 -0.54 -15.94
N LEU A 215 -3.39 0.76 -15.72
CA LEU A 215 -2.27 1.71 -15.93
C LEU A 215 -1.02 1.33 -15.11
N PHE A 216 -1.22 0.85 -13.88
CA PHE A 216 -0.10 0.41 -13.03
C PHE A 216 0.44 -0.95 -13.47
N ARG A 217 -0.44 -1.90 -13.79
CA ARG A 217 -0.06 -3.23 -14.27
C ARG A 217 0.70 -3.15 -15.58
N GLU A 218 0.29 -2.28 -16.49
CA GLU A 218 0.86 -2.06 -17.81
C GLU A 218 2.00 -1.03 -17.82
N ARG A 219 2.36 -0.47 -16.64
CA ARG A 219 3.43 0.54 -16.46
C ARG A 219 3.21 1.81 -17.30
N ARG A 220 1.97 2.19 -17.53
CA ARG A 220 1.57 3.39 -18.27
C ARG A 220 1.53 4.65 -17.40
N ILE A 221 1.74 4.52 -16.09
CA ILE A 221 1.91 5.64 -15.15
C ILE A 221 3.38 5.94 -14.97
N ARG A 222 3.77 7.18 -15.26
CA ARG A 222 5.08 7.73 -14.91
C ARG A 222 5.02 8.32 -13.50
N LYS A 223 6.00 7.94 -12.68
CA LYS A 223 6.14 8.38 -11.29
C LYS A 223 7.53 8.96 -11.10
N GLN A 224 7.62 10.16 -10.56
CA GLN A 224 8.91 10.73 -10.21
C GLN A 224 8.95 11.00 -8.72
N TYR A 225 10.06 10.62 -8.12
CA TYR A 225 10.36 10.87 -6.72
C TYR A 225 11.56 11.78 -6.61
N LEU A 226 11.60 12.60 -5.57
CA LEU A 226 12.81 13.29 -5.14
C LEU A 226 13.37 12.58 -3.92
N ALA A 227 14.68 12.38 -3.90
CA ALA A 227 15.40 11.82 -2.77
C ALA A 227 16.66 12.66 -2.48
N VAL A 228 16.96 12.87 -1.21
CA VAL A 228 18.22 13.47 -0.78
C VAL A 228 19.11 12.37 -0.22
N ALA A 229 20.34 12.27 -0.74
CA ALA A 229 21.30 11.24 -0.37
C ALA A 229 22.73 11.74 -0.56
N ALA A 230 23.72 10.93 -0.14
CA ALA A 230 25.14 11.23 -0.36
C ALA A 230 25.48 11.37 -1.86
N PRO A 231 26.52 12.12 -2.22
CA PRO A 231 27.01 12.23 -3.59
C PRO A 231 27.43 10.88 -4.19
N LEU A 232 27.15 10.68 -5.49
CA LEU A 232 27.62 9.52 -6.27
C LEU A 232 28.45 10.02 -7.48
N PRO A 233 29.60 10.66 -7.24
CA PRO A 233 30.41 11.28 -8.31
C PRO A 233 31.02 10.26 -9.29
N GLN A 234 31.09 9.00 -8.90
CA GLN A 234 31.61 7.90 -9.71
C GLN A 234 30.63 7.44 -10.79
N LEU A 235 29.33 7.81 -10.69
CA LEU A 235 28.31 7.42 -11.68
C LEU A 235 28.11 8.50 -12.75
N ARG A 236 27.81 8.04 -13.95
CA ARG A 236 27.32 8.91 -15.04
C ARG A 236 25.79 8.91 -15.03
N PHE A 237 25.19 10.08 -15.11
CA PHE A 237 23.74 10.24 -15.11
C PHE A 237 23.24 10.69 -16.50
N PRO A 238 22.01 10.26 -16.92
CA PRO A 238 21.09 9.41 -16.17
C PRO A 238 21.65 7.98 -15.99
N TYR A 239 21.47 7.42 -14.78
CA TYR A 239 21.91 6.07 -14.44
C TYR A 239 20.69 5.16 -14.30
N VAL A 240 20.77 3.97 -14.89
CA VAL A 240 19.70 2.97 -14.78
C VAL A 240 20.18 1.84 -13.87
N HIS A 241 19.57 1.73 -12.70
CA HIS A 241 19.83 0.64 -11.77
C HIS A 241 18.81 -0.48 -11.95
N ARG A 242 19.31 -1.70 -12.18
CA ARG A 242 18.51 -2.91 -12.31
C ARG A 242 19.02 -3.95 -11.33
N SER A 243 18.11 -4.52 -10.56
CA SER A 243 18.45 -5.58 -9.62
C SER A 243 17.27 -6.52 -9.37
N ARG A 244 17.57 -7.66 -8.76
CA ARG A 244 16.56 -8.56 -8.23
C ARG A 244 16.28 -8.18 -6.80
N LEU A 245 15.08 -7.69 -6.52
CA LEU A 245 14.61 -7.43 -5.15
C LEU A 245 13.86 -8.64 -4.61
N GLU A 246 14.26 -9.06 -3.42
CA GLU A 246 13.64 -10.18 -2.68
C GLU A 246 13.43 -9.82 -1.22
N PRO A 247 12.59 -10.57 -0.47
CA PRO A 247 12.43 -10.37 0.97
C PRO A 247 13.77 -10.44 1.70
N GLY A 248 13.97 -9.54 2.64
CA GLY A 248 15.14 -9.48 3.51
C GLY A 248 14.78 -9.82 4.96
N GLU A 249 15.74 -9.63 5.85
CA GLU A 249 15.55 -9.78 7.29
C GLU A 249 15.71 -8.43 8.00
N PRO A 250 14.80 -8.15 8.94
CA PRO A 250 13.55 -8.86 9.25
C PRO A 250 12.53 -8.78 8.10
N PHE A 251 11.52 -9.61 8.10
CA PHE A 251 10.52 -9.85 7.03
C PHE A 251 9.92 -8.59 6.39
N PHE A 252 9.93 -7.48 7.07
CA PHE A 252 9.42 -6.20 6.53
C PHE A 252 10.43 -5.45 5.67
N ARG A 253 11.70 -5.86 5.63
CA ARG A 253 12.74 -5.31 4.74
C ARG A 253 12.76 -6.02 3.38
N MET A 254 13.46 -5.41 2.45
CA MET A 254 13.83 -5.99 1.16
C MET A 254 15.35 -5.94 1.03
N ARG A 255 15.91 -6.75 0.14
CA ARG A 255 17.33 -6.73 -0.23
C ARG A 255 17.51 -7.00 -1.71
N GLU A 256 18.65 -6.68 -2.25
CA GLU A 256 19.07 -7.18 -3.55
C GLU A 256 19.54 -8.63 -3.42
N GLY A 257 19.10 -9.45 -4.34
CA GLY A 257 19.46 -10.87 -4.44
C GLY A 257 20.10 -11.20 -5.78
N VAL A 258 20.56 -12.43 -5.90
CA VAL A 258 21.16 -12.96 -7.14
C VAL A 258 20.07 -13.44 -8.11
N GLY A 259 20.25 -13.19 -9.40
CA GLY A 259 19.37 -13.67 -10.47
C GLY A 259 18.86 -12.56 -11.37
N GLU A 260 17.95 -12.92 -12.27
CA GLU A 260 17.39 -11.98 -13.24
C GLU A 260 16.72 -10.78 -12.55
N PRO A 261 17.02 -9.55 -13.00
CA PRO A 261 16.44 -8.34 -12.43
C PRO A 261 14.91 -8.32 -12.51
N ASN A 262 14.25 -7.99 -11.42
CA ASN A 262 12.80 -7.79 -11.33
C ASN A 262 12.41 -6.38 -10.98
N SER A 263 13.40 -5.48 -10.85
CA SER A 263 13.23 -4.06 -10.52
C SER A 263 14.15 -3.19 -11.36
N GLU A 264 13.66 -1.99 -11.68
CA GLU A 264 14.38 -1.00 -12.49
C GLU A 264 14.02 0.41 -12.03
N THR A 265 15.06 1.25 -11.85
CA THR A 265 14.93 2.68 -11.50
C THR A 265 15.88 3.50 -12.34
N VAL A 266 15.36 4.55 -12.98
CA VAL A 266 16.18 5.60 -13.62
C VAL A 266 16.49 6.66 -12.57
N ILE A 267 17.75 7.05 -12.49
CA ILE A 267 18.28 7.97 -11.47
C ILE A 267 18.93 9.15 -12.20
N GLU A 268 18.56 10.36 -11.81
CA GLU A 268 19.16 11.60 -12.30
C GLU A 268 19.49 12.52 -11.14
N VAL A 269 20.48 13.40 -11.33
CA VAL A 269 20.84 14.42 -10.34
C VAL A 269 20.14 15.72 -10.68
N VAL A 270 19.36 16.25 -9.74
CA VAL A 270 18.62 17.53 -9.87
C VAL A 270 19.41 18.68 -9.27
N ALA A 271 20.05 18.44 -8.11
CA ALA A 271 20.86 19.45 -7.43
C ALA A 271 22.06 18.79 -6.74
N ARG A 272 23.16 19.53 -6.67
CA ARG A 272 24.41 19.12 -6.02
C ARG A 272 24.79 20.12 -4.95
N ASN A 273 24.87 19.67 -3.71
CA ASN A 273 25.46 20.41 -2.59
C ASN A 273 26.75 19.71 -2.17
N ALA A 274 27.50 20.27 -1.25
CA ALA A 274 28.78 19.72 -0.81
C ALA A 274 28.64 18.30 -0.25
N ASP A 275 27.70 18.11 0.67
CA ASP A 275 27.55 16.86 1.42
C ASP A 275 26.40 15.97 0.95
N THR A 276 25.47 16.53 0.18
CA THR A 276 24.27 15.82 -0.27
C THR A 276 23.87 16.23 -1.67
N TRP A 277 23.34 15.27 -2.43
CA TRP A 277 22.70 15.55 -3.71
C TRP A 277 21.21 15.27 -3.65
N THR A 278 20.45 16.02 -4.45
CA THR A 278 19.04 15.73 -4.70
C THR A 278 18.93 14.93 -5.99
N TYR A 279 18.34 13.77 -5.89
CA TYR A 279 18.12 12.86 -7.01
C TYR A 279 16.66 12.85 -7.42
N ARG A 280 16.42 12.81 -8.73
CA ARG A 280 15.14 12.39 -9.31
C ARG A 280 15.22 10.89 -9.57
N LEU A 281 14.27 10.15 -8.98
CA LEU A 281 14.17 8.71 -9.11
C LEU A 281 12.88 8.38 -9.87
N GLU A 282 12.99 7.66 -10.99
CA GLU A 282 11.85 7.21 -11.78
C GLU A 282 11.77 5.68 -11.74
N PRO A 283 10.91 5.11 -10.87
CA PRO A 283 10.75 3.67 -10.81
C PRO A 283 9.92 3.16 -11.99
N VAL A 284 10.53 2.38 -12.88
CA VAL A 284 9.84 1.66 -13.97
C VAL A 284 9.01 0.51 -13.42
N THR A 285 9.47 -0.11 -12.36
CA THR A 285 8.76 -1.13 -11.57
C THR A 285 8.31 -0.55 -10.22
N GLY A 286 7.47 -1.27 -9.47
CA GLY A 286 6.94 -0.80 -8.18
C GLY A 286 7.11 -1.82 -7.06
N ARG A 287 8.34 -2.33 -6.83
CA ARG A 287 8.60 -3.27 -5.75
C ARG A 287 8.63 -2.56 -4.39
N LYS A 288 8.30 -3.30 -3.34
CA LYS A 288 8.37 -2.80 -1.96
C LYS A 288 9.76 -2.25 -1.67
N HIS A 289 9.86 -1.06 -1.08
CA HIS A 289 11.09 -0.36 -0.72
C HIS A 289 12.10 -0.15 -1.87
N GLN A 290 11.69 -0.30 -3.14
CA GLN A 290 12.61 -0.34 -4.28
C GLN A 290 13.61 0.81 -4.29
N LEU A 291 13.16 2.05 -4.23
CA LEU A 291 14.01 3.23 -4.30
C LEU A 291 15.02 3.30 -3.15
N ARG A 292 14.58 2.88 -1.97
CA ARG A 292 15.39 2.87 -0.74
C ARG A 292 16.52 1.83 -0.85
N VAL A 293 16.18 0.62 -1.30
CA VAL A 293 17.17 -0.46 -1.48
C VAL A 293 18.15 -0.09 -2.60
N HIS A 294 17.69 0.40 -3.74
CA HIS A 294 18.53 0.77 -4.86
C HIS A 294 19.54 1.87 -4.48
N MET A 295 19.09 2.94 -3.82
CA MET A 295 19.99 4.01 -3.38
C MET A 295 21.01 3.52 -2.33
N ALA A 296 20.58 2.66 -1.40
CA ALA A 296 21.48 2.07 -0.42
C ALA A 296 22.52 1.13 -1.07
N ALA A 297 22.11 0.32 -2.05
CA ALA A 297 23.01 -0.58 -2.78
C ALA A 297 24.07 0.17 -3.59
N LEU A 298 23.75 1.36 -4.09
CA LEU A 298 24.70 2.24 -4.78
C LEU A 298 25.68 2.97 -3.82
N GLY A 299 25.51 2.79 -2.50
CA GLY A 299 26.36 3.44 -1.48
C GLY A 299 25.87 4.84 -1.07
N ALA A 300 24.68 5.25 -1.53
CA ALA A 300 24.06 6.52 -1.16
C ALA A 300 22.66 6.28 -0.55
N PRO A 301 22.55 5.70 0.65
CA PRO A 301 21.27 5.55 1.32
C PRO A 301 20.56 6.89 1.45
N ILE A 302 19.25 6.87 1.29
CA ILE A 302 18.43 8.09 1.40
C ILE A 302 18.53 8.62 2.84
N LEU A 303 18.68 9.93 2.98
CA LEU A 303 18.82 10.54 4.30
C LEU A 303 17.65 10.19 5.21
N HIS A 304 17.98 9.88 6.47
CA HIS A 304 17.06 9.49 7.53
C HIS A 304 16.30 8.18 7.26
N ASP A 305 16.82 7.34 6.36
CA ASP A 305 16.27 6.00 6.17
C ASP A 305 16.65 5.09 7.34
N ARG A 306 15.65 4.71 8.14
CA ARG A 306 15.83 3.86 9.34
C ARG A 306 15.94 2.36 9.03
N PHE A 307 15.69 1.98 7.78
CA PHE A 307 15.73 0.59 7.36
C PHE A 307 16.96 0.24 6.53
N TYR A 308 17.56 1.22 5.86
CA TYR A 308 18.66 1.00 4.91
C TYR A 308 19.79 2.01 5.09
N PRO A 309 21.06 1.61 4.97
CA PRO A 309 21.53 0.25 4.63
C PRO A 309 21.38 -0.75 5.78
N ALA A 310 21.37 -0.28 7.02
CA ALA A 310 21.20 -1.07 8.24
C ALA A 310 19.90 -0.69 8.95
N LEU A 311 19.30 -1.66 9.64
CA LEU A 311 18.13 -1.40 10.46
C LEU A 311 18.54 -0.65 11.72
N GLU A 312 17.99 0.55 11.90
CA GLU A 312 18.16 1.28 13.17
C GLU A 312 17.27 0.69 14.27
N ALA A 313 17.68 0.89 15.52
CA ALA A 313 16.86 0.55 16.68
C ALA A 313 15.49 1.24 16.58
N GLN A 314 14.45 0.52 17.00
CA GLN A 314 13.10 1.07 17.00
C GLN A 314 13.02 2.27 17.95
N ARG A 315 12.57 3.40 17.41
CA ARG A 315 12.35 4.65 18.14
C ARG A 315 11.06 5.31 17.65
N PRO A 316 10.47 6.23 18.40
CA PRO A 316 9.34 7.03 17.93
C PRO A 316 9.63 7.73 16.60
N ASP A 317 8.58 8.10 15.89
CA ASP A 317 8.70 8.93 14.68
C ASP A 317 9.26 10.30 15.08
N ASP A 318 10.11 10.82 14.21
CA ASP A 318 10.75 12.12 14.39
C ASP A 318 10.37 13.02 13.21
N PRO A 319 9.41 13.92 13.39
CA PRO A 319 8.98 14.85 12.34
C PRO A 319 10.07 15.79 11.83
N GLU A 320 11.11 16.06 12.64
CA GLU A 320 12.24 16.91 12.25
C GLU A 320 13.25 16.16 11.37
N ARG A 321 13.22 14.82 11.40
CA ARG A 321 14.12 13.97 10.65
C ARG A 321 13.38 12.89 9.84
N PRO A 322 12.41 13.29 8.98
CA PRO A 322 11.69 12.34 8.15
C PRO A 322 12.60 11.77 7.06
N LEU A 323 12.24 10.57 6.56
CA LEU A 323 12.88 9.99 5.38
C LEU A 323 12.85 11.00 4.21
N GLN A 324 13.99 11.37 3.67
CA GLN A 324 14.09 12.33 2.58
C GLN A 324 13.75 11.70 1.22
N LEU A 325 12.58 11.07 1.14
CA LEU A 325 12.01 10.47 -0.07
C LEU A 325 10.58 10.99 -0.28
N PHE A 326 10.33 11.52 -1.47
CA PHE A 326 9.12 12.25 -1.75
C PHE A 326 8.55 11.91 -3.13
N ALA A 327 7.33 11.37 -3.21
CA ALA A 327 6.60 11.10 -4.45
C ALA A 327 6.12 12.41 -5.07
N ARG A 328 6.91 12.97 -5.99
CA ARG A 328 6.77 14.35 -6.49
C ARG A 328 5.74 14.48 -7.59
N THR A 329 5.76 13.58 -8.59
CA THR A 329 4.85 13.68 -9.73
C THR A 329 4.21 12.34 -10.08
N LEU A 330 2.98 12.43 -10.60
CA LEU A 330 2.26 11.35 -11.26
C LEU A 330 1.79 11.85 -12.62
N ALA A 331 2.06 11.12 -13.70
CA ALA A 331 1.60 11.46 -15.03
C ALA A 331 1.14 10.23 -15.80
N PHE A 332 0.01 10.35 -16.51
CA PHE A 332 -0.56 9.29 -17.35
C PHE A 332 -1.57 9.91 -18.32
N ASP A 333 -1.88 9.21 -19.39
CA ASP A 333 -3.03 9.54 -20.23
C ASP A 333 -4.27 8.90 -19.63
N ASP A 334 -5.30 9.70 -19.39
CA ASP A 334 -6.54 9.25 -18.78
C ASP A 334 -7.19 8.19 -19.68
N PRO A 335 -7.39 6.95 -19.20
CA PRO A 335 -7.86 5.87 -20.04
C PRO A 335 -9.33 5.99 -20.48
N LEU A 336 -10.08 6.92 -19.90
CA LEU A 336 -11.48 7.18 -20.27
C LEU A 336 -11.59 8.30 -21.30
N THR A 337 -10.75 9.32 -21.21
CA THR A 337 -10.83 10.51 -22.08
C THR A 337 -9.69 10.62 -23.07
N GLY A 338 -8.57 9.92 -22.84
CA GLY A 338 -7.34 10.07 -23.61
C GLY A 338 -6.55 11.32 -23.26
N GLU A 339 -7.03 12.18 -22.37
CA GLU A 339 -6.34 13.42 -22.02
C GLU A 339 -5.14 13.17 -21.11
N PRO A 340 -4.03 13.91 -21.27
CA PRO A 340 -2.89 13.80 -20.38
C PRO A 340 -3.22 14.37 -19.00
N ARG A 341 -2.95 13.59 -17.97
CA ARG A 341 -3.06 13.97 -16.57
C ARG A 341 -1.65 14.11 -15.98
N HIS A 342 -1.40 15.23 -15.34
CA HIS A 342 -0.13 15.51 -14.66
C HIS A 342 -0.38 16.17 -13.31
N PHE A 343 0.02 15.49 -12.24
CA PHE A 343 -0.13 15.95 -10.87
C PHE A 343 1.23 16.19 -10.25
N ILE A 344 1.37 17.30 -9.54
CA ILE A 344 2.59 17.69 -8.85
C ILE A 344 2.26 17.93 -7.38
N ALA A 345 3.02 17.30 -6.47
CA ALA A 345 2.87 17.55 -5.04
C ALA A 345 3.31 18.98 -4.69
N THR A 346 2.54 19.65 -3.85
CA THR A 346 2.79 21.02 -3.42
C THR A 346 3.93 21.14 -2.41
N VAL A 347 4.27 20.04 -1.73
CA VAL A 347 5.34 19.96 -0.73
C VAL A 347 6.47 19.07 -1.28
N GLY A 348 7.70 19.39 -0.99
CA GLY A 348 8.89 18.63 -1.39
C GLY A 348 9.77 18.27 -0.19
N PRO A 349 10.92 17.62 -0.42
CA PRO A 349 11.89 17.38 0.63
C PRO A 349 12.22 18.71 1.30
N MET A 350 12.26 18.72 2.64
CA MET A 350 12.71 19.89 3.37
C MET A 350 14.17 20.11 2.98
N HIS A 351 14.42 21.15 2.18
CA HIS A 351 15.77 21.67 2.06
C HIS A 351 16.10 22.21 3.46
N SER A 352 17.07 21.62 4.12
CA SER A 352 17.73 22.35 5.17
C SER A 352 18.22 23.64 4.51
N ALA A 353 17.61 24.75 4.87
CA ALA A 353 18.16 26.05 4.56
C ALA A 353 19.59 26.02 5.12
N ALA A 354 20.56 25.91 4.22
CA ALA A 354 21.93 26.18 4.59
C ALA A 354 21.95 27.64 5.01
N GLY A 355 22.14 27.84 6.32
CA GLY A 355 22.51 29.13 6.86
C GLY A 355 23.87 29.56 6.34
#